data_db8941eeaeadf21fa8908c98afde4a40
#
_entry.id   db8941eeaeadf21fa8908c98afde4a40
#
_cell.length_a   1.000
_cell.length_b   1.000
_cell.length_c   1.000
_cell.angle_alpha   90.00
_cell.angle_beta   90.00
_cell.angle_gamma   90.00
#
_symmetry.space_group_name_H-M   'P 1'
#
loop_
_entity.id
_entity.type
_entity.pdbx_description
1 polymer ?
#
loop_
_entity_poly.entity_id
_entity_poly.type
_entity_poly.pdbx_seq_one_letter_code
_entity_poly.pdbx_strand_id
1 'polypeptide(L)'
;MTDAWVGLFSGGKDSSWAVYRALEAGLNVTRLLTVHPSADSYMYHVPETQLAELAAGSMGIDHVSVEPGDLGATDADDAGSQGDRELEPLEAALQELQTEIDIAGVTAGAIESEFQTHRIEAMCDRLDIELFAPLWQRDPEELAAEMLEAGFEITILQVAAYGLDESWVGRTLDAEAIEELKTLHEEYGVHLLGEGGEFETFVTNGPHMSKRIALEYDTEWNDNSGRIRITDAQLVDN
;
A
#
# COMPACT_ATOMS: atom_id res chain seq x y z
N MET A 1 -23.18 3.75 18.37
CA MET A 1 -22.38 2.81 17.55
C MET A 1 -21.17 3.61 17.13
N THR A 2 -19.97 3.12 17.31
CA THR A 2 -18.75 3.84 16.88
C THR A 2 -18.68 3.71 15.37
N ASP A 3 -18.67 4.84 14.68
CA ASP A 3 -18.60 4.94 13.24
C ASP A 3 -17.38 4.13 12.74
N ALA A 4 -17.60 3.18 11.83
CA ALA A 4 -16.55 2.30 11.34
C ALA A 4 -15.72 2.99 10.24
N TRP A 5 -14.42 2.77 10.23
CA TRP A 5 -13.51 3.21 9.15
C TRP A 5 -12.95 2.02 8.41
N VAL A 6 -12.72 2.18 7.12
CA VAL A 6 -12.13 1.16 6.25
C VAL A 6 -10.78 1.66 5.76
N GLY A 7 -9.72 0.88 5.98
CA GLY A 7 -8.39 1.17 5.44
C GLY A 7 -8.26 0.63 4.02
N LEU A 8 -7.97 1.49 3.03
CA LEU A 8 -7.55 1.05 1.70
C LEU A 8 -6.11 0.55 1.80
N PHE A 9 -5.91 -0.77 1.63
CA PHE A 9 -4.73 -1.43 2.14
C PHE A 9 -4.07 -2.33 1.10
N SER A 10 -2.78 -2.12 0.84
CA SER A 10 -1.94 -2.98 0.00
C SER A 10 -0.83 -3.71 0.77
N GLY A 11 -0.62 -3.35 2.05
CA GLY A 11 0.52 -3.82 2.84
C GLY A 11 1.81 -3.02 2.61
N GLY A 12 1.84 -2.15 1.62
CA GLY A 12 2.95 -1.23 1.38
C GLY A 12 3.06 -0.15 2.47
N LYS A 13 4.20 0.54 2.51
CA LYS A 13 4.51 1.55 3.53
C LYS A 13 3.44 2.63 3.68
N ASP A 14 2.89 3.14 2.55
CA ASP A 14 1.99 4.28 2.55
C ASP A 14 0.61 3.90 3.09
N SER A 15 0.04 2.79 2.63
CA SER A 15 -1.23 2.27 3.12
C SER A 15 -1.14 1.85 4.59
N SER A 16 -0.03 1.23 5.01
CA SER A 16 0.20 0.86 6.40
C SER A 16 0.37 2.07 7.30
N TRP A 17 1.08 3.10 6.82
CA TRP A 17 1.22 4.37 7.55
C TRP A 17 -0.12 5.09 7.68
N ALA A 18 -0.94 5.12 6.62
CA ALA A 18 -2.26 5.73 6.66
C ALA A 18 -3.17 5.06 7.70
N VAL A 19 -3.17 3.71 7.77
CA VAL A 19 -3.89 2.94 8.80
C VAL A 19 -3.37 3.27 10.19
N TYR A 20 -2.05 3.26 10.40
CA TYR A 20 -1.44 3.62 11.68
C TYR A 20 -1.84 5.03 12.13
N ARG A 21 -1.78 6.02 11.25
CA ARG A 21 -2.18 7.40 11.56
C ARG A 21 -3.68 7.55 11.84
N ALA A 22 -4.52 6.74 11.17
CA ALA A 22 -5.94 6.70 11.46
C ALA A 22 -6.21 6.16 12.88
N LEU A 23 -5.52 5.08 13.27
CA LEU A 23 -5.61 4.51 14.62
C LEU A 23 -5.11 5.50 15.70
N GLU A 24 -3.97 6.18 15.45
CA GLU A 24 -3.44 7.24 16.34
C GLU A 24 -4.40 8.43 16.47
N ALA A 25 -5.13 8.78 15.41
CA ALA A 25 -6.17 9.80 15.43
C ALA A 25 -7.45 9.35 16.19
N GLY A 26 -7.51 8.10 16.63
CA GLY A 26 -8.64 7.52 17.34
C GLY A 26 -9.79 7.09 16.42
N LEU A 27 -9.55 6.96 15.10
CA LEU A 27 -10.53 6.45 14.17
C LEU A 27 -10.69 4.93 14.35
N ASN A 28 -11.94 4.47 14.31
CA ASN A 28 -12.26 3.06 14.54
C ASN A 28 -12.11 2.24 13.24
N VAL A 29 -10.87 1.95 12.82
CA VAL A 29 -10.58 1.14 11.63
C VAL A 29 -10.96 -0.31 11.91
N THR A 30 -12.04 -0.79 11.28
CA THR A 30 -12.62 -2.13 11.53
C THR A 30 -12.40 -3.11 10.38
N ARG A 31 -12.04 -2.60 9.19
CA ARG A 31 -11.77 -3.40 7.97
C ARG A 31 -10.56 -2.85 7.24
N LEU A 32 -9.76 -3.76 6.68
CA LEU A 32 -8.75 -3.44 5.67
C LEU A 32 -9.22 -4.01 4.33
N LEU A 33 -9.32 -3.15 3.32
CA LEU A 33 -9.83 -3.50 2.00
C LEU A 33 -8.70 -3.48 0.98
N THR A 34 -8.45 -4.63 0.35
CA THR A 34 -7.45 -4.81 -0.70
C THR A 34 -8.14 -5.14 -2.01
N VAL A 35 -7.90 -4.35 -3.05
CA VAL A 35 -8.31 -4.67 -4.43
C VAL A 35 -7.09 -5.23 -5.14
N HIS A 36 -7.22 -6.44 -5.69
CA HIS A 36 -6.12 -7.07 -6.42
C HIS A 36 -6.02 -6.49 -7.83
N PRO A 37 -4.79 -6.28 -8.35
CA PRO A 37 -4.63 -5.98 -9.78
C PRO A 37 -5.09 -7.17 -10.62
N SER A 38 -5.64 -6.90 -11.81
CA SER A 38 -6.08 -7.96 -12.73
C SER A 38 -4.92 -8.91 -13.09
N ALA A 39 -5.23 -10.15 -13.16
CA ALA A 39 -4.61 -11.45 -13.49
C ALA A 39 -3.17 -11.61 -14.01
N ASP A 40 -2.33 -10.61 -14.17
CA ASP A 40 -0.98 -10.74 -14.70
C ASP A 40 0.15 -10.60 -13.65
N SER A 41 -0.19 -10.64 -12.37
CA SER A 41 0.81 -10.63 -11.30
C SER A 41 1.42 -12.02 -11.11
N TYR A 42 2.41 -12.38 -11.94
CA TYR A 42 3.27 -13.55 -11.71
C TYR A 42 4.29 -13.34 -10.58
N MET A 43 4.08 -12.32 -9.74
CA MET A 43 5.12 -11.81 -8.84
C MET A 43 5.32 -12.65 -7.57
N TYR A 44 4.33 -13.38 -7.10
CA TYR A 44 4.42 -14.10 -5.83
C TYR A 44 3.95 -15.55 -5.93
N HIS A 45 4.72 -16.49 -5.33
CA HIS A 45 4.21 -17.84 -5.05
C HIS A 45 3.24 -17.86 -3.88
N VAL A 46 3.41 -16.91 -2.94
CA VAL A 46 2.41 -16.54 -1.94
C VAL A 46 1.59 -15.44 -2.57
N PRO A 47 0.28 -15.58 -2.79
CA PRO A 47 -0.56 -14.52 -3.33
C PRO A 47 -0.41 -13.23 -2.49
N GLU A 48 -0.36 -12.08 -3.14
CA GLU A 48 -0.34 -10.75 -2.47
C GLU A 48 -1.44 -10.64 -1.41
N THR A 49 -2.58 -11.26 -1.67
CA THR A 49 -3.71 -11.46 -0.75
C THR A 49 -3.27 -12.00 0.60
N GLN A 50 -2.39 -13.03 0.62
CA GLN A 50 -1.94 -13.63 1.87
C GLN A 50 -1.07 -12.67 2.68
N LEU A 51 -0.27 -11.83 2.04
CA LEU A 51 0.54 -10.83 2.74
C LEU A 51 -0.34 -9.77 3.41
N ALA A 52 -1.33 -9.24 2.69
CA ALA A 52 -2.28 -8.27 3.23
C ALA A 52 -3.12 -8.90 4.37
N GLU A 53 -3.54 -10.16 4.22
CA GLU A 53 -4.25 -10.91 5.26
C GLU A 53 -3.40 -11.15 6.51
N LEU A 54 -2.11 -11.52 6.34
CA LEU A 54 -1.18 -11.66 7.48
C LEU A 54 -0.97 -10.33 8.21
N ALA A 55 -0.80 -9.23 7.47
CA ALA A 55 -0.65 -7.90 8.04
C ALA A 55 -1.92 -7.50 8.82
N ALA A 56 -3.10 -7.68 8.23
CA ALA A 56 -4.39 -7.44 8.88
C ALA A 56 -4.56 -8.30 10.14
N GLY A 57 -4.22 -9.59 10.06
CA GLY A 57 -4.23 -10.51 11.20
C GLY A 57 -3.30 -10.07 12.33
N SER A 58 -2.11 -9.53 11.99
CA SER A 58 -1.19 -8.96 12.97
C SER A 58 -1.74 -7.70 13.65
N MET A 59 -2.46 -6.88 12.92
CA MET A 59 -3.14 -5.68 13.45
C MET A 59 -4.40 -6.02 14.23
N GLY A 60 -4.94 -7.24 14.08
CA GLY A 60 -6.23 -7.64 14.67
C GLY A 60 -7.43 -6.96 14.00
N ILE A 61 -7.30 -6.59 12.72
CA ILE A 61 -8.34 -5.95 11.89
C ILE A 61 -8.79 -6.96 10.84
N ASP A 62 -10.09 -7.04 10.58
CA ASP A 62 -10.64 -7.94 9.56
C ASP A 62 -10.20 -7.50 8.16
N HIS A 63 -9.82 -8.46 7.31
CA HIS A 63 -9.40 -8.23 5.94
C HIS A 63 -10.50 -8.57 4.93
N VAL A 64 -10.72 -7.68 3.98
CA VAL A 64 -11.63 -7.87 2.84
C VAL A 64 -10.81 -7.80 1.56
N SER A 65 -10.84 -8.89 0.82
CA SER A 65 -10.16 -9.02 -0.47
C SER A 65 -11.17 -8.94 -1.60
N VAL A 66 -10.89 -8.10 -2.59
CA VAL A 66 -11.74 -7.90 -3.77
C VAL A 66 -10.95 -8.26 -5.01
N GLU A 67 -11.44 -9.28 -5.71
CA GLU A 67 -10.93 -9.59 -7.04
C GLU A 67 -11.43 -8.54 -8.03
N PRO A 68 -10.58 -8.02 -8.92
CA PRO A 68 -11.06 -7.20 -10.01
C PRO A 68 -12.01 -8.07 -10.83
N GLY A 69 -13.27 -7.71 -10.91
CA GLY A 69 -14.17 -8.34 -11.88
C GLY A 69 -13.52 -8.29 -13.27
N ASP A 70 -13.96 -9.17 -14.20
CA ASP A 70 -13.56 -9.09 -15.61
C ASP A 70 -13.88 -7.69 -16.16
N LEU A 71 -13.01 -6.73 -15.85
CA LEU A 71 -12.97 -5.43 -16.50
C LEU A 71 -12.49 -5.75 -17.92
N GLY A 72 -13.48 -6.07 -18.78
CA GLY A 72 -13.22 -6.48 -20.16
C GLY A 72 -12.17 -5.56 -20.77
N ALA A 73 -11.12 -6.15 -21.35
CA ALA A 73 -10.10 -5.45 -22.11
C ALA A 73 -10.77 -4.63 -23.22
N THR A 74 -11.14 -3.41 -22.91
CA THR A 74 -11.60 -2.43 -23.89
C THR A 74 -10.48 -1.41 -24.01
N ASP A 75 -10.12 -1.12 -25.27
CA ASP A 75 -9.18 -0.06 -25.62
C ASP A 75 -9.62 1.25 -24.91
N ALA A 76 -9.03 1.51 -23.72
CA ALA A 76 -9.26 2.76 -23.02
C ALA A 76 -8.33 3.79 -23.63
N ASP A 77 -8.90 4.70 -24.41
CA ASP A 77 -8.16 5.72 -25.17
C ASP A 77 -7.58 6.86 -24.29
N ASP A 78 -7.86 6.89 -22.95
CA ASP A 78 -7.29 7.89 -22.06
C ASP A 78 -7.07 7.38 -20.61
N ALA A 79 -6.04 7.93 -19.93
CA ALA A 79 -5.69 7.62 -18.55
C ALA A 79 -6.83 7.94 -17.55
N GLY A 80 -7.72 8.87 -17.87
CA GLY A 80 -8.88 9.24 -17.06
C GLY A 80 -9.88 8.11 -16.92
N SER A 81 -10.29 7.56 -18.05
CA SER A 81 -11.25 6.44 -18.10
C SER A 81 -10.70 5.16 -17.49
N GLN A 82 -9.38 4.94 -17.57
CA GLN A 82 -8.72 3.81 -16.92
C GLN A 82 -8.75 3.95 -15.39
N GLY A 83 -8.39 5.12 -14.84
CA GLY A 83 -8.41 5.34 -13.40
C GLY A 83 -9.82 5.23 -12.79
N ASP A 84 -10.86 5.67 -13.49
CA ASP A 84 -12.25 5.52 -13.02
C ASP A 84 -12.67 4.04 -12.97
N ARG A 85 -12.26 3.22 -13.94
CA ARG A 85 -12.54 1.77 -13.96
C ARG A 85 -11.80 1.01 -12.87
N GLU A 86 -10.59 1.44 -12.52
CA GLU A 86 -9.80 0.82 -11.44
C GLU A 86 -10.45 1.03 -10.07
N LEU A 87 -11.25 2.11 -9.90
CA LEU A 87 -12.00 2.37 -8.68
C LEU A 87 -13.37 1.68 -8.61
N GLU A 88 -13.94 1.23 -9.74
CA GLU A 88 -15.25 0.56 -9.74
C GLU A 88 -15.31 -0.66 -8.77
N PRO A 89 -14.32 -1.58 -8.73
CA PRO A 89 -14.33 -2.69 -7.79
C PRO A 89 -14.27 -2.23 -6.32
N LEU A 90 -13.49 -1.17 -6.06
CA LEU A 90 -13.36 -0.59 -4.73
C LEU A 90 -14.68 0.04 -4.26
N GLU A 91 -15.32 0.85 -5.11
CA GLU A 91 -16.61 1.48 -4.81
C GLU A 91 -17.71 0.43 -4.59
N ALA A 92 -17.76 -0.60 -5.43
CA ALA A 92 -18.71 -1.71 -5.27
C ALA A 92 -18.51 -2.46 -3.94
N ALA A 93 -17.28 -2.73 -3.56
CA ALA A 93 -16.97 -3.38 -2.30
C ALA A 93 -17.36 -2.51 -1.08
N LEU A 94 -17.10 -1.21 -1.14
CA LEU A 94 -17.53 -0.30 -0.08
C LEU A 94 -19.07 -0.21 0.02
N GLN A 95 -19.78 -0.21 -1.11
CA GLN A 95 -21.25 -0.26 -1.14
C GLN A 95 -21.77 -1.56 -0.50
N GLU A 96 -21.15 -2.69 -0.79
CA GLU A 96 -21.50 -3.97 -0.15
C GLU A 96 -21.27 -3.92 1.37
N LEU A 97 -20.11 -3.44 1.80
CA LEU A 97 -19.79 -3.27 3.22
C LEU A 97 -20.75 -2.31 3.93
N GLN A 98 -21.23 -1.25 3.27
CA GLN A 98 -22.25 -0.34 3.83
C GLN A 98 -23.59 -1.03 4.10
N THR A 99 -23.86 -2.18 3.50
CA THR A 99 -25.07 -2.97 3.83
C THR A 99 -24.93 -3.72 5.15
N GLU A 100 -23.71 -3.93 5.64
CA GLU A 100 -23.38 -4.70 6.83
C GLU A 100 -23.00 -3.82 8.03
N ILE A 101 -22.26 -2.74 7.76
CA ILE A 101 -21.72 -1.83 8.78
C ILE A 101 -21.94 -0.37 8.37
N ASP A 102 -22.05 0.51 9.38
CA ASP A 102 -22.15 1.95 9.19
C ASP A 102 -20.73 2.51 8.98
N ILE A 103 -20.36 2.79 7.72
CA ILE A 103 -19.03 3.29 7.34
C ILE A 103 -19.04 4.82 7.43
N ALA A 104 -18.23 5.37 8.33
CA ALA A 104 -18.03 6.81 8.45
C ALA A 104 -17.01 7.34 7.43
N GLY A 105 -16.01 6.54 7.09
CA GLY A 105 -14.97 6.98 6.17
C GLY A 105 -13.98 5.89 5.77
N VAL A 106 -13.09 6.28 4.86
CA VAL A 106 -11.94 5.47 4.44
C VAL A 106 -10.63 6.18 4.73
N THR A 107 -9.55 5.41 4.95
CA THR A 107 -8.20 5.95 4.99
C THR A 107 -7.40 5.47 3.78
N ALA A 108 -6.62 6.36 3.18
CA ALA A 108 -5.82 6.10 1.99
C ALA A 108 -4.39 6.65 2.12
N GLY A 109 -3.43 5.93 1.53
CA GLY A 109 -2.00 6.24 1.58
C GLY A 109 -1.48 7.09 0.42
N ALA A 110 -2.34 7.85 -0.29
CA ALA A 110 -1.89 8.71 -1.38
C ALA A 110 -1.03 9.87 -0.86
N ILE A 111 0.14 10.11 -1.50
CA ILE A 111 1.10 11.17 -1.11
C ILE A 111 1.00 12.38 -2.05
N GLU A 112 1.25 12.23 -3.34
CA GLU A 112 1.39 13.34 -4.30
C GLU A 112 0.44 13.25 -5.50
N SER A 113 -0.22 12.13 -5.74
CA SER A 113 -1.07 11.94 -6.91
C SER A 113 -2.41 12.66 -6.78
N GLU A 114 -2.51 13.91 -7.25
CA GLU A 114 -3.79 14.64 -7.36
C GLU A 114 -4.84 13.83 -8.11
N PHE A 115 -4.41 13.09 -9.14
CA PHE A 115 -5.26 12.25 -9.94
C PHE A 115 -5.93 11.14 -9.13
N GLN A 116 -5.18 10.46 -8.25
CA GLN A 116 -5.72 9.40 -7.39
C GLN A 116 -6.57 9.99 -6.27
N THR A 117 -6.08 11.03 -5.58
CA THR A 117 -6.77 11.63 -4.44
C THR A 117 -8.14 12.18 -4.82
N HIS A 118 -8.23 12.99 -5.90
CA HIS A 118 -9.51 13.53 -6.35
C HIS A 118 -10.53 12.45 -6.73
N ARG A 119 -10.08 11.30 -7.26
CA ARG A 119 -10.97 10.18 -7.57
C ARG A 119 -11.49 9.47 -6.33
N ILE A 120 -10.61 9.27 -5.35
CA ILE A 120 -11.01 8.69 -4.06
C ILE A 120 -11.96 9.65 -3.34
N GLU A 121 -11.70 10.97 -3.33
CA GLU A 121 -12.61 11.98 -2.80
C GLU A 121 -13.98 11.94 -3.47
N ALA A 122 -14.02 11.94 -4.82
CA ALA A 122 -15.27 11.87 -5.56
C ALA A 122 -16.05 10.56 -5.31
N MET A 123 -15.37 9.45 -5.08
CA MET A 123 -15.97 8.19 -4.65
C MET A 123 -16.55 8.32 -3.24
N CYS A 124 -15.81 8.89 -2.30
CA CYS A 124 -16.28 9.13 -0.94
C CYS A 124 -17.52 10.03 -0.92
N ASP A 125 -17.54 11.10 -1.72
CA ASP A 125 -18.71 11.97 -1.88
C ASP A 125 -19.95 11.21 -2.39
N ARG A 126 -19.78 10.28 -3.35
CA ARG A 126 -20.89 9.45 -3.85
C ARG A 126 -21.44 8.47 -2.82
N LEU A 127 -20.57 8.01 -1.92
CA LEU A 127 -20.89 7.06 -0.86
C LEU A 127 -21.35 7.73 0.45
N ASP A 128 -21.30 9.07 0.51
CA ASP A 128 -21.57 9.88 1.71
C ASP A 128 -20.70 9.45 2.90
N ILE A 129 -19.38 9.30 2.67
CA ILE A 129 -18.36 8.93 3.66
C ILE A 129 -17.17 9.88 3.62
N GLU A 130 -16.39 9.95 4.70
CA GLU A 130 -15.21 10.83 4.79
C GLU A 130 -13.95 10.17 4.23
N LEU A 131 -13.00 10.98 3.75
CA LEU A 131 -11.64 10.57 3.39
C LEU A 131 -10.63 11.06 4.43
N PHE A 132 -9.83 10.15 4.98
CA PHE A 132 -8.65 10.44 5.78
C PHE A 132 -7.39 10.07 5.00
N ALA A 133 -6.70 11.08 4.44
CA ALA A 133 -5.47 10.93 3.65
C ALA A 133 -4.30 11.63 4.36
N PRO A 134 -3.71 11.02 5.42
CA PRO A 134 -2.74 11.69 6.28
C PRO A 134 -1.37 11.97 5.64
N LEU A 135 -1.10 11.38 4.47
CA LEU A 135 0.14 11.58 3.73
C LEU A 135 0.03 12.66 2.65
N TRP A 136 -1.20 13.08 2.34
CA TRP A 136 -1.47 13.97 1.23
C TRP A 136 -0.67 15.27 1.30
N GLN A 137 0.11 15.56 0.26
CA GLN A 137 0.97 16.74 0.12
C GLN A 137 1.99 16.93 1.27
N ARG A 138 2.35 15.84 1.96
CA ARG A 138 3.42 15.86 2.95
C ARG A 138 4.78 15.74 2.28
N ASP A 139 5.78 16.33 2.89
CA ASP A 139 7.17 16.18 2.47
C ASP A 139 7.64 14.72 2.58
N PRO A 140 8.17 14.10 1.49
CA PRO A 140 8.58 12.70 1.49
C PRO A 140 9.70 12.36 2.47
N GLU A 141 10.63 13.30 2.71
CA GLU A 141 11.74 13.09 3.66
C GLU A 141 11.22 13.10 5.10
N GLU A 142 10.32 14.04 5.43
CA GLU A 142 9.67 14.07 6.75
C GLU A 142 8.84 12.79 6.98
N LEU A 143 8.08 12.34 5.98
CA LEU A 143 7.30 11.10 6.08
C LEU A 143 8.19 9.87 6.30
N ALA A 144 9.29 9.75 5.56
CA ALA A 144 10.24 8.66 5.75
C ALA A 144 10.81 8.65 7.17
N ALA A 145 11.23 9.82 7.67
CA ALA A 145 11.76 9.94 9.03
C ALA A 145 10.72 9.57 10.08
N GLU A 146 9.48 10.05 9.96
CA GLU A 146 8.38 9.73 10.87
C GLU A 146 8.07 8.21 10.89
N MET A 147 8.06 7.53 9.73
CA MET A 147 7.85 6.08 9.65
C MET A 147 8.95 5.31 10.39
N LEU A 148 10.22 5.70 10.18
CA LEU A 148 11.36 5.06 10.85
C LEU A 148 11.37 5.33 12.36
N GLU A 149 11.10 6.56 12.79
CA GLU A 149 11.01 6.93 14.21
C GLU A 149 9.87 6.20 14.93
N ALA A 150 8.75 5.95 14.22
CA ALA A 150 7.64 5.16 14.76
C ALA A 150 7.98 3.66 14.88
N GLY A 151 9.08 3.19 14.29
CA GLY A 151 9.52 1.80 14.35
C GLY A 151 8.92 0.91 13.25
N PHE A 152 8.60 1.48 12.10
CA PHE A 152 8.23 0.68 10.92
C PHE A 152 9.45 -0.08 10.37
N GLU A 153 9.28 -1.37 10.13
CA GLU A 153 10.22 -2.20 9.38
C GLU A 153 9.65 -2.41 7.97
N ILE A 154 10.32 -1.83 6.98
CA ILE A 154 9.85 -1.76 5.60
C ILE A 154 10.84 -2.51 4.72
N THR A 155 10.37 -3.49 3.94
CA THR A 155 11.20 -4.24 3.00
C THR A 155 10.87 -3.80 1.57
N ILE A 156 11.90 -3.55 0.76
CA ILE A 156 11.77 -3.27 -0.67
C ILE A 156 11.53 -4.59 -1.39
N LEU A 157 10.37 -4.73 -2.02
CA LEU A 157 9.98 -5.97 -2.71
C LEU A 157 10.42 -5.99 -4.17
N GLN A 158 10.35 -4.84 -4.82
CA GLN A 158 10.66 -4.68 -6.24
C GLN A 158 11.35 -3.34 -6.48
N VAL A 159 12.21 -3.29 -7.49
CA VAL A 159 12.81 -2.08 -8.02
C VAL A 159 12.73 -2.10 -9.55
N ALA A 160 12.44 -0.93 -10.15
CA ALA A 160 12.26 -0.78 -11.60
C ALA A 160 12.72 0.61 -12.09
N ALA A 161 13.72 1.22 -11.47
CA ALA A 161 14.21 2.54 -11.84
C ALA A 161 15.72 2.55 -12.10
N TYR A 162 16.15 3.44 -12.98
CA TYR A 162 17.56 3.68 -13.23
C TYR A 162 18.23 4.24 -11.97
N GLY A 163 19.37 3.66 -11.58
CA GLY A 163 20.08 3.99 -10.35
C GLY A 163 19.84 3.01 -9.20
N LEU A 164 18.74 2.24 -9.22
CA LEU A 164 18.52 1.15 -8.28
C LEU A 164 19.06 -0.16 -8.89
N ASP A 165 19.97 -0.80 -8.19
CA ASP A 165 20.58 -2.07 -8.59
C ASP A 165 20.05 -3.27 -7.78
N GLU A 166 20.60 -4.47 -8.02
CA GLU A 166 20.18 -5.70 -7.35
C GLU A 166 20.27 -5.63 -5.83
N SER A 167 21.16 -4.81 -5.27
CA SER A 167 21.33 -4.71 -3.80
C SER A 167 20.13 -4.07 -3.09
N TRP A 168 19.26 -3.40 -3.84
CA TRP A 168 18.02 -2.82 -3.31
C TRP A 168 16.89 -3.84 -3.15
N VAL A 169 16.96 -4.98 -3.84
CA VAL A 169 15.92 -6.03 -3.77
C VAL A 169 16.01 -6.78 -2.45
N GLY A 170 14.95 -6.74 -1.66
CA GLY A 170 14.90 -7.34 -0.32
C GLY A 170 15.57 -6.50 0.77
N ARG A 171 16.10 -5.33 0.44
CA ARG A 171 16.72 -4.41 1.40
C ARG A 171 15.67 -3.79 2.32
N THR A 172 16.05 -3.58 3.58
CA THR A 172 15.24 -2.79 4.51
C THR A 172 15.39 -1.31 4.18
N LEU A 173 14.27 -0.59 4.15
CA LEU A 173 14.25 0.86 4.02
C LEU A 173 14.56 1.48 5.40
N ASP A 174 15.83 1.63 5.70
CA ASP A 174 16.36 2.23 6.92
C ASP A 174 16.94 3.64 6.67
N ALA A 175 17.52 4.25 7.68
CA ALA A 175 18.12 5.59 7.56
C ALA A 175 19.24 5.65 6.53
N GLU A 176 20.05 4.57 6.39
CA GLU A 176 21.13 4.51 5.40
C GLU A 176 20.53 4.44 3.98
N ALA A 177 19.51 3.61 3.79
CA ALA A 177 18.79 3.52 2.52
C ALA A 177 18.15 4.86 2.11
N ILE A 178 17.57 5.60 3.05
CA ILE A 178 17.00 6.94 2.77
C ILE A 178 18.09 7.93 2.33
N GLU A 179 19.28 7.95 2.97
CA GLU A 179 20.37 8.82 2.54
C GLU A 179 20.91 8.46 1.15
N GLU A 180 20.97 7.16 0.82
CA GLU A 180 21.33 6.73 -0.53
C GLU A 180 20.23 7.13 -1.55
N LEU A 181 18.94 6.99 -1.21
CA LEU A 181 17.83 7.43 -2.07
C LEU A 181 17.86 8.94 -2.33
N LYS A 182 18.27 9.77 -1.36
CA LYS A 182 18.47 11.21 -1.58
C LYS A 182 19.54 11.46 -2.65
N THR A 183 20.65 10.72 -2.61
CA THR A 183 21.68 10.81 -3.62
C THR A 183 21.16 10.38 -5.01
N LEU A 184 20.39 9.29 -5.06
CA LEU A 184 19.77 8.81 -6.31
C LEU A 184 18.67 9.75 -6.82
N HIS A 185 17.98 10.44 -5.91
CA HIS A 185 17.04 11.49 -6.27
C HIS A 185 17.75 12.66 -6.99
N GLU A 186 18.88 13.13 -6.45
CA GLU A 186 19.66 14.21 -7.06
C GLU A 186 20.27 13.82 -8.42
N GLU A 187 20.72 12.57 -8.56
CA GLU A 187 21.41 12.11 -9.77
C GLU A 187 20.46 11.62 -10.88
N TYR A 188 19.36 10.95 -10.51
CA TYR A 188 18.50 10.21 -11.45
C TYR A 188 17.02 10.55 -11.31
N GLY A 189 16.62 11.34 -10.31
CA GLY A 189 15.22 11.69 -10.07
C GLY A 189 14.40 10.58 -9.42
N VAL A 190 15.03 9.57 -8.80
CA VAL A 190 14.33 8.52 -8.06
C VAL A 190 13.54 9.14 -6.90
N HIS A 191 12.24 8.87 -6.80
CA HIS A 191 11.43 9.40 -5.70
C HIS A 191 11.77 8.72 -4.37
N LEU A 192 11.91 9.49 -3.27
CA LEU A 192 12.34 8.97 -1.97
C LEU A 192 11.42 7.88 -1.40
N LEU A 193 10.14 7.96 -1.73
CA LEU A 193 9.11 7.00 -1.31
C LEU A 193 8.56 6.15 -2.46
N GLY A 194 9.15 6.19 -3.66
CA GLY A 194 8.77 5.34 -4.78
C GLY A 194 7.41 5.66 -5.42
N GLU A 195 6.93 6.91 -5.32
CA GLU A 195 5.63 7.32 -5.86
C GLU A 195 5.50 7.19 -7.39
N GLY A 196 6.60 7.22 -8.10
CA GLY A 196 6.65 7.00 -9.55
C GLY A 196 6.72 5.53 -9.96
N GLY A 197 6.61 4.58 -9.02
CA GLY A 197 6.76 3.15 -9.29
C GLY A 197 8.23 2.69 -9.37
N GLU A 198 9.16 3.49 -8.85
CA GLU A 198 10.58 3.16 -8.86
C GLU A 198 10.89 1.93 -8.03
N PHE A 199 10.16 1.76 -6.94
CA PHE A 199 10.22 0.58 -6.08
C PHE A 199 8.90 0.34 -5.35
N GLU A 200 8.64 -0.92 -5.03
CA GLU A 200 7.52 -1.35 -4.21
C GLU A 200 7.99 -1.86 -2.85
N THR A 201 7.14 -1.72 -1.85
CA THR A 201 7.49 -2.03 -0.47
C THR A 201 6.42 -2.87 0.22
N PHE A 202 6.84 -3.54 1.30
CA PHE A 202 5.94 -4.20 2.23
C PHE A 202 6.38 -3.91 3.68
N VAL A 203 5.40 -3.67 4.56
CA VAL A 203 5.65 -3.45 5.99
C VAL A 203 5.64 -4.80 6.70
N THR A 204 6.81 -5.21 7.19
CA THR A 204 6.97 -6.47 7.91
C THR A 204 6.76 -6.32 9.42
N ASN A 205 6.86 -5.10 9.94
CA ASN A 205 6.57 -4.79 11.35
C ASN A 205 6.25 -3.30 11.52
N GLY A 206 5.49 -2.96 12.56
CA GLY A 206 5.17 -1.59 12.93
C GLY A 206 4.42 -1.51 14.26
N PRO A 207 4.28 -0.30 14.85
CA PRO A 207 3.73 -0.14 16.20
C PRO A 207 2.25 -0.55 16.33
N HIS A 208 1.53 -0.66 15.23
CA HIS A 208 0.15 -1.12 15.15
C HIS A 208 0.02 -2.64 14.92
N MET A 209 1.15 -3.35 14.81
CA MET A 209 1.21 -4.78 14.60
C MET A 209 1.55 -5.53 15.89
N SER A 210 0.79 -6.56 16.23
CA SER A 210 1.04 -7.39 17.42
C SER A 210 2.14 -8.44 17.22
N LYS A 211 2.45 -8.78 15.97
CA LYS A 211 3.48 -9.73 15.54
C LYS A 211 4.15 -9.21 14.28
N ARG A 212 5.41 -9.55 14.09
CA ARG A 212 6.10 -9.27 12.84
C ARG A 212 5.80 -10.35 11.79
N ILE A 213 5.96 -10.00 10.52
CA ILE A 213 5.84 -10.91 9.39
C ILE A 213 7.26 -11.31 8.96
N ALA A 214 7.59 -12.59 9.13
CA ALA A 214 8.83 -13.16 8.59
C ALA A 214 8.57 -13.59 7.14
N LEU A 215 9.44 -13.16 6.22
CA LEU A 215 9.40 -13.50 4.81
C LEU A 215 10.57 -14.44 4.47
N GLU A 216 10.28 -15.54 3.77
CA GLU A 216 11.28 -16.32 3.04
C GLU A 216 11.13 -16.04 1.57
N TYR A 217 12.23 -15.75 0.86
CA TYR A 217 12.19 -15.38 -0.54
C TYR A 217 13.50 -15.67 -1.27
N ASP A 218 13.39 -15.79 -2.59
CA ASP A 218 14.50 -15.71 -3.54
C ASP A 218 14.49 -14.35 -4.22
N THR A 219 15.64 -13.87 -4.70
CA THR A 219 15.75 -12.65 -5.50
C THR A 219 15.82 -13.00 -6.98
N GLU A 220 15.11 -12.21 -7.79
CA GLU A 220 15.15 -12.29 -9.24
C GLU A 220 15.59 -10.92 -9.80
N TRP A 221 16.59 -10.93 -10.68
CA TRP A 221 17.08 -9.73 -11.35
C TRP A 221 17.10 -9.90 -12.86
N ASN A 222 16.53 -8.94 -13.60
CA ASN A 222 16.48 -8.94 -15.04
C ASN A 222 16.85 -7.54 -15.58
N ASP A 223 17.98 -7.42 -16.25
CA ASP A 223 18.48 -6.18 -16.87
C ASP A 223 18.48 -4.97 -15.91
N ASN A 224 17.38 -4.23 -15.83
CA ASN A 224 17.25 -2.98 -15.06
C ASN A 224 16.14 -3.04 -14.00
N SER A 225 15.64 -4.21 -13.68
CA SER A 225 14.60 -4.40 -12.65
C SER A 225 14.83 -5.67 -11.88
N GLY A 226 14.38 -5.69 -10.65
CA GLY A 226 14.46 -6.88 -9.81
C GLY A 226 13.35 -6.91 -8.78
N ARG A 227 13.12 -8.11 -8.27
CA ARG A 227 12.07 -8.36 -7.27
C ARG A 227 12.44 -9.50 -6.35
N ILE A 228 11.79 -9.55 -5.21
CA ILE A 228 11.76 -10.78 -4.41
C ILE A 228 10.65 -11.69 -4.91
N ARG A 229 10.89 -12.99 -4.82
CA ARG A 229 9.89 -14.03 -5.03
C ARG A 229 9.64 -14.71 -3.69
N ILE A 230 8.56 -14.32 -3.02
CA ILE A 230 8.22 -14.84 -1.69
C ILE A 230 7.84 -16.30 -1.81
N THR A 231 8.51 -17.16 -1.02
CA THR A 231 8.30 -18.60 -0.96
C THR A 231 7.53 -19.03 0.28
N ASP A 232 7.64 -18.28 1.37
CA ASP A 232 6.84 -18.44 2.59
C ASP A 232 6.68 -17.10 3.34
N ALA A 233 5.58 -16.96 4.06
CA ALA A 233 5.34 -15.82 4.93
C ALA A 233 4.56 -16.25 6.18
N GLN A 234 5.00 -15.84 7.35
CA GLN A 234 4.37 -16.23 8.62
C GLN A 234 4.48 -15.15 9.69
N LEU A 235 3.50 -15.16 10.61
CA LEU A 235 3.53 -14.33 11.80
C LEU A 235 4.48 -14.94 12.85
N VAL A 236 5.44 -14.14 13.32
CA VAL A 236 6.36 -14.51 14.41
C VAL A 236 6.28 -13.48 15.53
N ASP A 237 6.68 -13.86 16.74
CA ASP A 237 6.71 -12.94 17.88
C ASP A 237 7.76 -11.84 17.65
N ASN A 238 7.47 -10.62 18.12
CA ASN A 238 8.36 -9.45 18.05
C ASN A 238 9.58 -9.59 18.92
#